data_9f1a8264cae91055dcaa25ba0188c3cd
#
_entry.id   9f1a8264cae91055dcaa25ba0188c3cd
#
_cell.length_a   1.000
_cell.length_b   1.000
_cell.length_c   1.000
_cell.angle_alpha   90.00
_cell.angle_beta   90.00
_cell.angle_gamma   90.00
#
_symmetry.space_group_name_H-M   'P 1'
#
loop_
_entity.id
_entity.type
_entity.pdbx_description
1 polymer ?
#
loop_
_entity_poly.entity_id
_entity_poly.type
_entity_poly.pdbx_seq_one_letter_code
_entity_poly.pdbx_strand_id
1 'polypeptide(L)' 'MTPESDIDVDATGLRCPEPLMVVRNKMMDMTSGQVIKVTATDPSTSWDFPNFCKFLNHELVHQETGDDLYVYWIRKG' A
#
# COMPACT_ATOMS: atom_id res chain seq x y z
N MET A 1 1.19 1.41 17.74
CA MET A 1 -0.03 0.75 17.27
C MET A 1 -0.20 0.94 15.78
N THR A 2 -0.58 -0.11 15.08
CA THR A 2 -0.83 -0.02 13.64
C THR A 2 -2.26 0.46 13.40
N PRO A 3 -2.50 1.22 12.32
CA PRO A 3 -3.86 1.61 11.95
C PRO A 3 -4.72 0.39 11.62
N GLU A 4 -6.01 0.53 11.77
CA GLU A 4 -6.94 -0.48 11.30
C GLU A 4 -7.04 -0.42 9.79
N SER A 5 -7.22 -1.57 9.15
CA SER A 5 -7.39 -1.65 7.71
C SER A 5 -8.72 -2.31 7.37
N ASP A 6 -9.34 -1.82 6.31
CA ASP A 6 -10.58 -2.41 5.80
C ASP A 6 -10.28 -3.57 4.85
N ILE A 7 -9.14 -3.51 4.16
CA ILE A 7 -8.73 -4.51 3.19
C ILE A 7 -7.25 -4.82 3.41
N ASP A 8 -6.90 -6.10 3.41
CA ASP A 8 -5.52 -6.54 3.47
C ASP A 8 -5.12 -7.15 2.13
N VAL A 9 -3.93 -6.78 1.63
CA VAL A 9 -3.39 -7.29 0.38
C VAL A 9 -2.02 -7.89 0.63
N ASP A 10 -1.83 -9.12 0.14
CA ASP A 10 -0.53 -9.78 0.18
C ASP A 10 0.14 -9.61 -1.19
N ALA A 11 1.15 -8.76 -1.22
CA ALA A 11 1.95 -8.53 -2.43
C ALA A 11 3.37 -9.07 -2.27
N THR A 12 3.57 -10.00 -1.33
CA THR A 12 4.88 -10.62 -1.14
C THR A 12 5.27 -11.42 -2.38
N GLY A 13 6.56 -11.37 -2.70
CA GLY A 13 7.08 -12.06 -3.88
C GLY A 13 6.89 -11.31 -5.20
N LEU A 14 6.10 -10.24 -5.21
CA LEU A 14 5.89 -9.44 -6.41
C LEU A 14 6.98 -8.36 -6.52
N ARG A 15 7.34 -8.01 -7.75
CA ARG A 15 8.33 -6.98 -8.03
C ARG A 15 7.66 -5.79 -8.70
N CYS A 16 8.23 -4.61 -8.48
CA CYS A 16 7.79 -3.38 -9.13
C CYS A 16 7.65 -3.59 -10.65
N PRO A 17 6.54 -3.16 -11.26
CA PRO A 17 5.45 -2.35 -10.68
C PRO A 17 4.24 -3.17 -10.18
N GLU A 18 4.36 -4.48 -10.06
CA GLU A 18 3.24 -5.34 -9.73
C GLU A 18 2.56 -5.00 -8.40
N PRO A 19 3.31 -4.72 -7.30
CA PRO A 19 2.64 -4.35 -6.05
C PRO A 19 1.72 -3.13 -6.20
N LEU A 20 2.19 -2.12 -6.93
CA LEU A 20 1.38 -0.92 -7.19
C LEU A 20 0.13 -1.24 -7.99
N MET A 21 0.26 -2.12 -8.99
CA MET A 21 -0.86 -2.51 -9.84
C MET A 21 -1.93 -3.25 -9.05
N VAL A 22 -1.52 -4.15 -8.16
CA VAL A 22 -2.45 -4.88 -7.31
C VAL A 22 -3.19 -3.93 -6.39
N VAL A 23 -2.46 -3.02 -5.73
CA VAL A 23 -3.06 -2.03 -4.83
C VAL A 23 -4.02 -1.11 -5.58
N ARG A 24 -3.60 -0.61 -6.74
CA ARG A 24 -4.45 0.26 -7.55
C ARG A 24 -5.77 -0.42 -7.92
N ASN A 25 -5.69 -1.67 -8.35
CA ASN A 25 -6.89 -2.42 -8.73
C ASN A 25 -7.83 -2.63 -7.53
N LYS A 26 -7.28 -2.94 -6.38
CA LYS A 26 -8.08 -3.10 -5.16
C LYS A 26 -8.72 -1.78 -4.74
N MET A 27 -7.97 -0.68 -4.85
CA MET A 27 -8.48 0.63 -4.45
C MET A 27 -9.62 1.12 -5.36
N MET A 28 -9.70 0.63 -6.58
CA MET A 28 -10.83 0.97 -7.46
C MET A 28 -12.16 0.47 -6.91
N ASP A 29 -12.15 -0.59 -6.12
CA ASP A 29 -13.34 -1.15 -5.49
C ASP A 29 -13.58 -0.58 -4.08
N MET A 30 -12.71 0.29 -3.61
CA MET A 30 -12.82 0.89 -2.28
C MET A 30 -13.57 2.21 -2.35
N THR A 31 -14.17 2.58 -1.22
CA THR A 31 -14.77 3.90 -1.06
C THR A 31 -13.78 4.84 -0.38
N SER A 32 -13.96 6.15 -0.61
CA SER A 32 -13.11 7.17 0.02
C SER A 32 -13.12 7.02 1.55
N GLY A 33 -11.95 7.10 2.14
CA GLY A 33 -11.79 6.95 3.59
C GLY A 33 -11.45 5.55 4.05
N GLN A 34 -11.63 4.54 3.22
CA GLN A 34 -11.22 3.18 3.56
C GLN A 34 -9.70 3.04 3.52
N VAL A 35 -9.16 2.16 4.35
CA VAL A 35 -7.72 1.93 4.47
C VAL A 35 -7.38 0.55 3.94
N ILE A 36 -6.37 0.49 3.07
CA ILE A 36 -5.82 -0.77 2.57
C ILE A 36 -4.46 -0.99 3.22
N LYS A 37 -4.26 -2.20 3.74
CA LYS A 37 -2.95 -2.63 4.24
C LYS A 37 -2.31 -3.52 3.18
N VAL A 38 -1.13 -3.15 2.72
CA VAL A 38 -0.40 -3.93 1.74
C VAL A 38 0.94 -4.38 2.30
N THR A 39 1.24 -5.66 2.15
CA THR A 39 2.52 -6.24 2.57
C THR A 39 3.30 -6.63 1.32
N ALA A 40 4.54 -6.16 1.22
CA ALA A 40 5.39 -6.41 0.05
C ALA A 40 6.79 -6.80 0.49
N THR A 41 7.55 -7.39 -0.41
CA THR A 41 8.95 -7.76 -0.18
C THR A 41 9.91 -7.00 -1.09
N ASP A 42 9.41 -6.24 -2.06
CA ASP A 42 10.25 -5.46 -2.96
C ASP A 42 10.68 -4.15 -2.31
N PRO A 43 11.99 -3.91 -2.12
CA PRO A 43 12.48 -2.67 -1.51
C PRO A 43 12.04 -1.40 -2.26
N SER A 44 11.81 -1.47 -3.56
CA SER A 44 11.42 -0.29 -4.32
C SER A 44 10.05 0.25 -3.91
N THR A 45 9.23 -0.55 -3.21
CA THR A 45 7.94 -0.08 -2.71
C THR A 45 8.10 1.05 -1.71
N SER A 46 9.26 1.17 -1.07
CA SER A 46 9.49 2.21 -0.06
C SER A 46 9.43 3.63 -0.62
N TRP A 47 9.65 3.81 -1.92
CA TRP A 47 9.42 5.11 -2.57
C TRP A 47 8.28 5.07 -3.59
N ASP A 48 7.95 3.90 -4.13
CA ASP A 48 6.85 3.78 -5.09
C ASP A 48 5.50 4.09 -4.44
N PHE A 49 5.25 3.57 -3.24
CA PHE A 49 3.97 3.80 -2.57
C PHE A 49 3.79 5.25 -2.11
N PRO A 50 4.79 5.92 -1.53
CA PRO A 50 4.62 7.34 -1.23
C PRO A 50 4.34 8.18 -2.48
N ASN A 51 5.02 7.90 -3.59
CA ASN A 51 4.77 8.60 -4.85
C ASN A 51 3.39 8.30 -5.41
N PHE A 52 2.97 7.04 -5.35
CA PHE A 52 1.63 6.61 -5.76
C PHE A 52 0.55 7.36 -4.99
N CYS A 53 0.70 7.46 -3.67
CA CYS A 53 -0.26 8.18 -2.84
C CYS A 53 -0.33 9.66 -3.20
N LYS A 54 0.83 10.27 -3.41
CA LYS A 54 0.91 11.68 -3.77
C LYS A 54 0.26 11.95 -5.12
N PHE A 55 0.52 11.08 -6.10
CA PHE A 55 -0.01 11.24 -7.46
C PHE A 55 -1.52 11.12 -7.53
N LEU A 56 -2.08 10.18 -6.77
CA LEU A 56 -3.50 9.86 -6.85
C LEU A 56 -4.31 10.42 -5.69
N ASN A 57 -3.70 11.32 -4.90
CA ASN A 57 -4.36 11.99 -3.76
C ASN A 57 -4.87 11.00 -2.71
N HIS A 58 -4.11 9.93 -2.47
CA HIS A 58 -4.36 9.05 -1.35
C HIS A 58 -3.46 9.44 -0.18
N GLU A 59 -3.78 8.97 1.01
CA GLU A 59 -2.99 9.26 2.20
C GLU A 59 -2.22 8.02 2.64
N LEU A 60 -0.89 8.12 2.75
CA LEU A 60 -0.07 7.09 3.37
C LEU A 60 -0.17 7.27 4.88
N VAL A 61 -1.07 6.52 5.50
CA VAL A 61 -1.39 6.69 6.93
C VAL A 61 -0.25 6.21 7.80
N HIS A 62 0.39 5.10 7.42
CA HIS A 62 1.44 4.50 8.21
C HIS A 62 2.27 3.59 7.31
N GLN A 63 3.53 3.39 7.66
CA GLN A 63 4.36 2.38 6.99
C GLN A 63 5.31 1.77 8.00
N GLU A 64 5.61 0.50 7.81
CA GLU A 64 6.59 -0.23 8.62
C GLU A 64 7.53 -0.98 7.69
N THR A 65 8.81 -0.95 8.02
CA THR A 65 9.82 -1.72 7.29
C THR A 65 10.59 -2.57 8.30
N GLY A 66 10.85 -3.81 7.93
CA GLY A 66 11.60 -4.74 8.76
C GLY A 66 12.29 -5.74 7.86
N ASP A 67 12.72 -6.86 8.41
CA ASP A 67 13.51 -7.87 7.71
C ASP A 67 12.85 -8.32 6.40
N ASP A 68 13.20 -7.63 5.31
CA ASP A 68 12.69 -7.90 3.95
C ASP A 68 11.18 -7.78 3.81
N LEU A 69 10.50 -7.12 4.75
CA LEU A 69 9.07 -6.86 4.67
C LEU A 69 8.80 -5.37 4.68
N TYR A 70 7.88 -4.95 3.84
CA TYR A 70 7.48 -3.56 3.69
C TYR A 70 5.96 -3.52 3.77
N VAL A 71 5.42 -2.87 4.82
CA VAL A 71 3.97 -2.83 5.05
C VAL A 71 3.51 -1.38 4.98
N TYR A 72 2.43 -1.15 4.25
CA TYR A 72 1.90 0.19 4.04
C TYR A 72 0.41 0.21 4.33
N TRP A 73 -0.03 1.27 5.01
CA TRP A 73 -1.45 1.53 5.24
C TRP A 73 -1.82 2.79 4.47
N ILE A 74 -2.70 2.66 3.51
CA ILE A 74 -3.07 3.74 2.58
C ILE A 74 -4.56 3.99 2.68
N ARG A 75 -4.93 5.24 2.97
CA ARG A 75 -6.33 5.65 2.97
C ARG A 75 -6.70 6.18 1.61
N LYS A 76 -7.79 5.67 1.05
CA LYS A 76 -8.27 6.14 -0.24
C LYS A 76 -8.81 7.56 -0.12
N GLY A 77 -8.32 8.44 -0.99
CA GLY A 77 -8.74 9.82 -1.07
C GLY A 77 -10.06 10.04 -1.80
#